data_364bbc5ae06233014c52c6e2fa08a2d8
#
_entry.id   364bbc5ae06233014c52c6e2fa08a2d8
#
_cell.length_a   1.000
_cell.length_b   1.000
_cell.length_c   1.000
_cell.angle_alpha   90.00
_cell.angle_beta   90.00
_cell.angle_gamma   90.00
#
_symmetry.space_group_name_H-M   'P 1'
#
loop_
_entity.id
_entity.type
_entity.pdbx_description
1 polymer ?
#
loop_
_entity_poly.entity_id
_entity_poly.type
_entity_poly.pdbx_seq_one_letter_code
_entity_poly.pdbx_strand_id
1 'polypeptide(L)'
;MKKREKIMEYVFLLAAVISIVAVALICIFLFANGIPAMKKIGFAEFLTGTKWKPGNNKFGIFPMILGSIYVTGGALIIGVPVGVLTSVFMARFCPEGLYKLLKPVVNLLAGIPSIVYGFFGLVVLVPFIREHFKNSNGQSILCASILLGIMILPTIIGASEPTIRAVEQSYYEGALALGATHERSVFTVVVPAANSGILAAVILGVGRALGETMAVMMVVGNQPRVPNSILQGVRTLTTNIVMEMGYATDLHREALIATGVVLFAFILIINLCFSAIKRSGKE
;
A
#
# COMPACT_ATOMS: atom_id res chain seq x y z
N MET A 1 19.52 4.63 39.87
CA MET A 1 19.42 4.79 38.41
C MET A 1 19.76 3.48 37.70
N LYS A 2 20.92 2.89 37.83
CA LYS A 2 21.34 1.65 37.13
C LYS A 2 20.38 0.42 37.18
N LYS A 3 19.63 0.20 38.29
CA LYS A 3 18.69 -0.91 38.38
C LYS A 3 17.42 -0.69 37.52
N ARG A 4 16.89 0.53 37.44
CA ARG A 4 15.73 0.88 36.59
C ARG A 4 16.08 0.81 35.12
N GLU A 5 17.27 1.24 34.73
CA GLU A 5 17.77 1.17 33.33
C GLU A 5 17.89 -0.28 32.89
N LYS A 6 18.46 -1.18 33.71
CA LYS A 6 18.51 -2.62 33.40
C LYS A 6 17.13 -3.26 33.27
N ILE A 7 16.18 -2.89 34.15
CA ILE A 7 14.82 -3.41 34.05
C ILE A 7 14.18 -2.99 32.72
N MET A 8 14.35 -1.71 32.33
CA MET A 8 13.82 -1.22 31.04
C MET A 8 14.48 -1.90 29.84
N GLU A 9 15.79 -2.14 29.90
CA GLU A 9 16.52 -2.89 28.87
C GLU A 9 15.94 -4.29 28.66
N TYR A 10 15.68 -5.04 29.75
CA TYR A 10 15.03 -6.36 29.68
C TYR A 10 13.59 -6.30 29.16
N VAL A 11 12.82 -5.27 29.54
CA VAL A 11 11.46 -5.08 29.03
C VAL A 11 11.46 -4.83 27.52
N PHE A 12 12.35 -3.96 27.03
CA PHE A 12 12.49 -3.72 25.59
C PHE A 12 13.00 -4.93 24.83
N LEU A 13 13.98 -5.67 25.40
CA LEU A 13 14.46 -6.92 24.81
C LEU A 13 13.32 -7.95 24.70
N LEU A 14 12.56 -8.13 25.77
CA LEU A 14 11.41 -9.06 25.79
C LEU A 14 10.37 -8.67 24.73
N ALA A 15 10.00 -7.38 24.64
CA ALA A 15 9.06 -6.88 23.64
C ALA A 15 9.57 -7.13 22.21
N ALA A 16 10.87 -6.90 21.94
CA ALA A 16 11.48 -7.17 20.66
C ALA A 16 11.46 -8.66 20.31
N VAL A 17 11.83 -9.53 21.26
CA VAL A 17 11.80 -10.99 21.07
C VAL A 17 10.38 -11.48 20.80
N ILE A 18 9.40 -11.04 21.59
CA ILE A 18 7.99 -11.40 21.37
C ILE A 18 7.52 -10.99 19.97
N SER A 19 7.88 -9.78 19.51
CA SER A 19 7.50 -9.30 18.16
C SER A 19 8.11 -10.18 17.06
N ILE A 20 9.40 -10.52 17.18
CA ILE A 20 10.09 -11.39 16.21
C ILE A 20 9.47 -12.78 16.19
N VAL A 21 9.24 -13.37 17.37
CA VAL A 21 8.64 -14.70 17.50
C VAL A 21 7.22 -14.72 16.93
N ALA A 22 6.40 -13.68 17.18
CA ALA A 22 5.06 -13.59 16.62
C ALA A 22 5.08 -13.58 15.08
N VAL A 23 5.95 -12.77 14.47
CA VAL A 23 6.09 -12.73 13.00
C VAL A 23 6.59 -14.08 12.46
N ALA A 24 7.57 -14.70 13.12
CA ALA A 24 8.09 -16.01 12.73
C ALA A 24 6.99 -17.09 12.78
N LEU A 25 6.17 -17.10 13.83
CA LEU A 25 5.04 -18.04 13.97
C LEU A 25 4.00 -17.85 12.87
N ILE A 26 3.66 -16.59 12.52
CA ILE A 26 2.76 -16.30 11.41
C ILE A 26 3.33 -16.84 10.09
N CYS A 27 4.61 -16.57 9.81
CA CYS A 27 5.26 -17.09 8.62
C CYS A 27 5.26 -18.62 8.58
N ILE A 28 5.66 -19.29 9.67
CA ILE A 28 5.68 -20.74 9.76
C ILE A 28 4.28 -21.31 9.53
N PHE A 29 3.25 -20.76 10.17
CA PHE A 29 1.86 -21.19 9.99
C PHE A 29 1.43 -21.04 8.53
N LEU A 30 1.71 -19.88 7.93
CA LEU A 30 1.31 -19.56 6.56
C LEU A 30 1.94 -20.53 5.55
N PHE A 31 3.25 -20.75 5.66
CA PHE A 31 3.98 -21.65 4.75
C PHE A 31 3.68 -23.13 4.99
N ALA A 32 3.57 -23.56 6.25
CA ALA A 32 3.27 -24.94 6.60
C ALA A 32 1.89 -25.40 6.11
N ASN A 33 0.90 -24.52 6.06
CA ASN A 33 -0.44 -24.83 5.57
C ASN A 33 -0.64 -24.50 4.09
N GLY A 34 -0.05 -23.40 3.60
CA GLY A 34 -0.28 -22.93 2.22
C GLY A 34 0.49 -23.72 1.16
N ILE A 35 1.76 -24.11 1.42
CA ILE A 35 2.55 -24.87 0.44
C ILE A 35 1.94 -26.25 0.14
N PRO A 36 1.52 -27.06 1.13
CA PRO A 36 0.84 -28.32 0.85
C PRO A 36 -0.43 -28.16 0.01
N ALA A 37 -1.20 -27.11 0.25
CA ALA A 37 -2.39 -26.81 -0.55
C ALA A 37 -2.04 -26.53 -2.03
N MET A 38 -1.00 -25.70 -2.27
CA MET A 38 -0.51 -25.46 -3.63
C MET A 38 -0.04 -26.74 -4.32
N LYS A 39 0.58 -27.68 -3.58
CA LYS A 39 0.97 -28.99 -4.12
C LYS A 39 -0.24 -29.85 -4.48
N LYS A 40 -1.28 -29.87 -3.64
CA LYS A 40 -2.53 -30.64 -3.89
C LYS A 40 -3.28 -30.12 -5.11
N ILE A 41 -3.35 -28.79 -5.29
CA ILE A 41 -4.05 -28.14 -6.40
C ILE A 41 -3.19 -28.18 -7.70
N GLY A 42 -1.87 -28.14 -7.56
CA GLY A 42 -0.90 -27.93 -8.61
C GLY A 42 -0.43 -26.46 -8.67
N PHE A 43 0.88 -26.22 -8.52
CA PHE A 43 1.44 -24.87 -8.46
C PHE A 43 1.09 -24.02 -9.67
N ALA A 44 1.20 -24.59 -10.88
CA ALA A 44 0.90 -23.87 -12.11
C ALA A 44 -0.60 -23.56 -12.21
N GLU A 45 -1.49 -24.53 -11.94
CA GLU A 45 -2.94 -24.32 -11.98
C GLU A 45 -3.39 -23.29 -10.95
N PHE A 46 -2.82 -23.31 -9.75
CA PHE A 46 -3.12 -22.36 -8.70
C PHE A 46 -2.74 -20.92 -9.10
N LEU A 47 -1.51 -20.71 -9.60
CA LEU A 47 -1.00 -19.36 -9.91
C LEU A 47 -1.55 -18.80 -11.24
N THR A 48 -1.67 -19.65 -12.27
CA THR A 48 -2.05 -19.19 -13.63
C THR A 48 -3.49 -19.49 -13.99
N GLY A 49 -4.18 -20.27 -13.16
CA GLY A 49 -5.59 -20.59 -13.39
C GLY A 49 -6.46 -19.34 -13.31
N THR A 50 -7.40 -19.21 -14.27
CA THR A 50 -8.28 -18.05 -14.41
C THR A 50 -9.64 -18.23 -13.75
N LYS A 51 -9.92 -19.41 -13.20
CA LYS A 51 -11.23 -19.75 -12.62
C LYS A 51 -11.11 -20.01 -11.13
N TRP A 52 -11.82 -19.21 -10.34
CA TRP A 52 -12.01 -19.43 -8.92
C TRP A 52 -13.45 -19.92 -8.68
N LYS A 53 -13.62 -21.21 -8.46
CA LYS A 53 -14.90 -21.88 -8.16
C LYS A 53 -14.67 -23.02 -7.15
N PRO A 54 -14.63 -22.74 -5.84
CA PRO A 54 -14.35 -23.75 -4.81
C PRO A 54 -15.28 -24.96 -4.85
N GLY A 55 -16.58 -24.75 -5.13
CA GLY A 55 -17.56 -25.83 -5.27
C GLY A 55 -17.25 -26.84 -6.39
N ASN A 56 -16.39 -26.47 -7.34
CA ASN A 56 -15.94 -27.35 -8.44
C ASN A 56 -14.43 -27.67 -8.33
N ASN A 57 -13.84 -27.50 -7.15
CA ASN A 57 -12.40 -27.70 -6.87
C ASN A 57 -11.47 -26.92 -7.82
N LYS A 58 -11.89 -25.72 -8.29
CA LYS A 58 -11.06 -24.84 -9.12
C LYS A 58 -10.60 -23.64 -8.29
N PHE A 59 -9.28 -23.50 -8.11
CA PHE A 59 -8.67 -22.54 -7.21
C PHE A 59 -7.62 -21.66 -7.92
N GLY A 60 -7.88 -21.25 -9.17
CA GLY A 60 -6.98 -20.36 -9.91
C GLY A 60 -7.05 -18.91 -9.39
N ILE A 61 -5.93 -18.35 -8.96
CA ILE A 61 -5.84 -16.99 -8.38
C ILE A 61 -5.30 -15.93 -9.32
N PHE A 62 -5.02 -16.26 -10.58
CA PHE A 62 -4.48 -15.31 -11.55
C PHE A 62 -5.29 -14.01 -11.68
N PRO A 63 -6.66 -14.05 -11.74
CA PRO A 63 -7.45 -12.82 -11.75
C PRO A 63 -7.25 -11.92 -10.53
N MET A 64 -7.03 -12.53 -9.34
CA MET A 64 -6.79 -11.79 -8.09
C MET A 64 -5.41 -11.16 -8.05
N ILE A 65 -4.40 -11.82 -8.63
CA ILE A 65 -3.06 -11.26 -8.80
C ILE A 65 -3.14 -10.01 -9.68
N LEU A 66 -3.77 -10.12 -10.85
CA LEU A 66 -3.97 -8.99 -11.76
C LEU A 66 -4.81 -7.89 -11.11
N GLY A 67 -5.88 -8.24 -10.40
CA GLY A 67 -6.71 -7.30 -9.67
C GLY A 67 -5.91 -6.48 -8.65
N SER A 68 -5.04 -7.14 -7.87
CA SER A 68 -4.15 -6.48 -6.92
C SER A 68 -3.16 -5.55 -7.62
N ILE A 69 -2.56 -5.97 -8.74
CA ILE A 69 -1.61 -5.16 -9.51
C ILE A 69 -2.30 -3.92 -10.08
N TYR A 70 -3.46 -4.07 -10.71
CA TYR A 70 -4.16 -2.95 -11.34
C TYR A 70 -4.67 -1.93 -10.33
N VAL A 71 -5.29 -2.38 -9.24
CA VAL A 71 -5.80 -1.47 -8.19
C VAL A 71 -4.65 -0.74 -7.51
N THR A 72 -3.59 -1.46 -7.12
CA THR A 72 -2.42 -0.84 -6.47
C THR A 72 -1.67 0.06 -7.44
N GLY A 73 -1.41 -0.40 -8.68
CA GLY A 73 -0.75 0.41 -9.69
C GLY A 73 -1.50 1.70 -9.99
N GLY A 74 -2.82 1.64 -10.15
CA GLY A 74 -3.67 2.81 -10.34
C GLY A 74 -3.64 3.77 -9.13
N ALA A 75 -3.68 3.23 -7.92
CA ALA A 75 -3.56 4.03 -6.70
C ALA A 75 -2.20 4.75 -6.59
N LEU A 76 -1.12 4.09 -6.99
CA LEU A 76 0.23 4.68 -6.98
C LEU A 76 0.40 5.77 -8.03
N ILE A 77 -0.15 5.57 -9.24
CA ILE A 77 -0.11 6.59 -10.31
C ILE A 77 -0.78 7.90 -9.86
N ILE A 78 -1.83 7.82 -9.04
CA ILE A 78 -2.54 8.99 -8.51
C ILE A 78 -1.88 9.48 -7.23
N GLY A 79 -1.68 8.59 -6.26
CA GLY A 79 -1.31 8.96 -4.89
C GLY A 79 0.16 9.36 -4.73
N VAL A 80 1.10 8.74 -5.48
CA VAL A 80 2.52 9.08 -5.33
C VAL A 80 2.83 10.50 -5.82
N PRO A 81 2.45 10.91 -7.05
CA PRO A 81 2.72 12.29 -7.49
C PRO A 81 2.07 13.33 -6.58
N VAL A 82 0.79 13.15 -6.24
CA VAL A 82 0.07 14.09 -5.36
C VAL A 82 0.71 14.14 -3.97
N GLY A 83 1.02 12.98 -3.37
CA GLY A 83 1.62 12.90 -2.04
C GLY A 83 3.01 13.54 -1.98
N VAL A 84 3.87 13.25 -2.96
CA VAL A 84 5.23 13.81 -3.02
C VAL A 84 5.19 15.32 -3.27
N LEU A 85 4.39 15.80 -4.24
CA LEU A 85 4.26 17.23 -4.51
C LEU A 85 3.69 17.99 -3.31
N THR A 86 2.69 17.42 -2.62
CA THR A 86 2.16 18.00 -1.38
C THR A 86 3.24 18.05 -0.29
N SER A 87 4.07 17.02 -0.19
CA SER A 87 5.19 17.02 0.78
C SER A 87 6.21 18.10 0.50
N VAL A 88 6.58 18.30 -0.77
CA VAL A 88 7.49 19.36 -1.21
C VAL A 88 6.89 20.72 -0.91
N PHE A 89 5.61 20.92 -1.26
CA PHE A 89 4.89 22.16 -0.95
C PHE A 89 4.90 22.44 0.55
N MET A 90 4.48 21.49 1.38
CA MET A 90 4.42 21.66 2.83
C MET A 90 5.80 21.89 3.46
N ALA A 91 6.86 21.30 2.89
CA ALA A 91 8.21 21.42 3.44
C ALA A 91 8.90 22.73 3.09
N ARG A 92 8.70 23.30 1.89
CA ARG A 92 9.53 24.40 1.35
C ARG A 92 8.75 25.60 0.82
N PHE A 93 7.48 25.46 0.47
CA PHE A 93 6.67 26.54 -0.14
C PHE A 93 5.54 27.03 0.76
N CYS A 94 5.12 26.22 1.73
CA CYS A 94 3.94 26.50 2.54
C CYS A 94 4.23 27.58 3.60
N PRO A 95 3.48 28.69 3.63
CA PRO A 95 3.60 29.68 4.71
C PRO A 95 3.18 29.05 6.05
N GLU A 96 3.80 29.50 7.15
CA GLU A 96 3.61 28.90 8.49
C GLU A 96 2.15 28.84 8.94
N GLY A 97 1.34 29.86 8.63
CA GLY A 97 -0.08 29.88 8.99
C GLY A 97 -0.85 28.73 8.32
N LEU A 98 -0.62 28.50 7.02
CA LEU A 98 -1.24 27.43 6.26
C LEU A 98 -0.70 26.06 6.67
N TYR A 99 0.60 25.97 6.97
CA TYR A 99 1.21 24.74 7.46
C TYR A 99 0.58 24.27 8.78
N LYS A 100 0.34 25.18 9.73
CA LYS A 100 -0.33 24.89 11.01
C LYS A 100 -1.74 24.35 10.83
N LEU A 101 -2.40 24.65 9.72
CA LEU A 101 -3.71 24.11 9.36
C LEU A 101 -3.60 22.77 8.64
N LEU A 102 -2.72 22.66 7.63
CA LEU A 102 -2.61 21.47 6.79
C LEU A 102 -2.04 20.25 7.53
N LYS A 103 -1.05 20.46 8.41
CA LYS A 103 -0.40 19.36 9.12
C LYS A 103 -1.38 18.55 9.99
N PRO A 104 -2.23 19.17 10.84
CA PRO A 104 -3.28 18.45 11.56
C PRO A 104 -4.28 17.74 10.64
N VAL A 105 -4.68 18.37 9.51
CA VAL A 105 -5.61 17.76 8.55
C VAL A 105 -5.02 16.47 7.97
N VAL A 106 -3.76 16.48 7.52
CA VAL A 106 -3.08 15.27 7.04
C VAL A 106 -3.00 14.19 8.12
N ASN A 107 -2.71 14.58 9.36
CA ASN A 107 -2.67 13.65 10.49
C ASN A 107 -4.06 13.06 10.81
N LEU A 108 -5.12 13.86 10.73
CA LEU A 108 -6.50 13.38 10.90
C LEU A 108 -6.89 12.39 9.82
N LEU A 109 -6.54 12.65 8.56
CA LEU A 109 -6.77 11.71 7.46
C LEU A 109 -6.07 10.36 7.70
N ALA A 110 -4.87 10.35 8.30
CA ALA A 110 -4.19 9.12 8.67
C ALA A 110 -4.93 8.32 9.76
N GLY A 111 -5.70 8.99 10.61
CA GLY A 111 -6.47 8.39 11.71
C GLY A 111 -7.83 7.84 11.31
N ILE A 112 -8.34 8.14 10.12
CA ILE A 112 -9.65 7.64 9.66
C ILE A 112 -9.57 6.12 9.43
N PRO A 113 -10.47 5.31 10.02
CA PRO A 113 -10.55 3.87 9.76
C PRO A 113 -10.82 3.57 8.27
N SER A 114 -10.17 2.55 7.73
CA SER A 114 -10.29 2.21 6.30
C SER A 114 -11.71 1.89 5.85
N ILE A 115 -12.53 1.33 6.75
CA ILE A 115 -13.93 1.05 6.47
C ILE A 115 -14.74 2.34 6.20
N VAL A 116 -14.41 3.45 6.86
CA VAL A 116 -15.05 4.75 6.64
C VAL A 116 -14.72 5.28 5.26
N TYR A 117 -13.46 5.15 4.82
CA TYR A 117 -13.08 5.44 3.44
C TYR A 117 -13.83 4.57 2.44
N GLY A 118 -13.97 3.26 2.73
CA GLY A 118 -14.74 2.35 1.89
C GLY A 118 -16.19 2.75 1.77
N PHE A 119 -16.82 3.14 2.88
CA PHE A 119 -18.21 3.62 2.89
C PHE A 119 -18.35 4.94 2.11
N PHE A 120 -17.43 5.89 2.29
CA PHE A 120 -17.39 7.10 1.47
C PHE A 120 -17.27 6.76 -0.02
N GLY A 121 -16.37 5.85 -0.37
CA GLY A 121 -16.20 5.38 -1.74
C GLY A 121 -17.49 4.78 -2.31
N LEU A 122 -18.18 3.97 -1.53
CA LEU A 122 -19.43 3.33 -1.93
C LEU A 122 -20.57 4.34 -2.15
N VAL A 123 -20.68 5.35 -1.28
CA VAL A 123 -21.80 6.32 -1.31
C VAL A 123 -21.54 7.47 -2.26
N VAL A 124 -20.29 7.87 -2.46
CA VAL A 124 -19.91 9.05 -3.27
C VAL A 124 -19.22 8.67 -4.57
N LEU A 125 -18.12 7.89 -4.51
CA LEU A 125 -17.32 7.61 -5.71
C LEU A 125 -17.99 6.62 -6.66
N VAL A 126 -18.65 5.58 -6.13
CA VAL A 126 -19.32 4.58 -6.96
C VAL A 126 -20.48 5.20 -7.76
N PRO A 127 -21.40 6.00 -7.19
CA PRO A 127 -22.41 6.71 -7.96
C PRO A 127 -21.81 7.69 -8.97
N PHE A 128 -20.80 8.45 -8.56
CA PHE A 128 -20.12 9.40 -9.44
C PHE A 128 -19.55 8.70 -10.70
N ILE A 129 -18.85 7.59 -10.53
CA ILE A 129 -18.29 6.84 -11.67
C ILE A 129 -19.39 6.23 -12.52
N ARG A 130 -20.46 5.70 -11.91
CA ARG A 130 -21.59 5.13 -12.65
C ARG A 130 -22.31 6.16 -13.52
N GLU A 131 -22.44 7.39 -13.05
CA GLU A 131 -23.12 8.48 -13.78
C GLU A 131 -22.27 9.04 -14.93
N HIS A 132 -20.95 9.13 -14.73
CA HIS A 132 -20.06 9.76 -15.70
C HIS A 132 -19.48 8.79 -16.73
N PHE A 133 -19.41 7.49 -16.43
CA PHE A 133 -18.87 6.48 -17.32
C PHE A 133 -19.93 5.49 -17.77
N LYS A 134 -20.35 5.58 -19.06
CA LYS A 134 -21.28 4.62 -19.67
C LYS A 134 -20.72 3.20 -19.56
N ASN A 135 -21.59 2.22 -19.28
CA ASN A 135 -21.26 0.81 -19.12
C ASN A 135 -20.44 0.44 -17.87
N SER A 136 -20.41 1.30 -16.85
CA SER A 136 -19.84 0.98 -15.54
C SER A 136 -20.92 0.83 -14.48
N ASN A 137 -20.83 -0.20 -13.63
CA ASN A 137 -21.66 -0.32 -12.43
C ASN A 137 -21.17 0.62 -11.30
N GLY A 138 -20.10 1.38 -11.55
CA GLY A 138 -19.44 2.24 -10.57
C GLY A 138 -18.41 1.52 -9.72
N GLN A 139 -18.69 0.30 -9.27
CA GLN A 139 -17.70 -0.54 -8.58
C GLN A 139 -16.69 -1.09 -9.60
N SER A 140 -15.43 -0.63 -9.51
CA SER A 140 -14.44 -0.86 -10.57
C SER A 140 -13.00 -0.71 -10.05
N ILE A 141 -12.05 -1.11 -10.89
CA ILE A 141 -10.63 -0.85 -10.66
C ILE A 141 -10.40 0.65 -10.49
N LEU A 142 -10.98 1.49 -11.34
CA LEU A 142 -10.82 2.94 -11.27
C LEU A 142 -11.30 3.50 -9.93
N CYS A 143 -12.49 3.08 -9.45
CA CYS A 143 -13.03 3.52 -8.17
C CYS A 143 -12.10 3.14 -7.01
N ALA A 144 -11.67 1.89 -6.98
CA ALA A 144 -10.75 1.39 -5.96
C ALA A 144 -9.39 2.10 -6.02
N SER A 145 -8.86 2.38 -7.22
CA SER A 145 -7.59 3.09 -7.40
C SER A 145 -7.65 4.53 -6.90
N ILE A 146 -8.72 5.26 -7.19
CA ILE A 146 -8.90 6.64 -6.70
C ILE A 146 -9.00 6.64 -5.18
N LEU A 147 -9.88 5.80 -4.62
CA LEU A 147 -10.05 5.72 -3.17
C LEU A 147 -8.76 5.37 -2.44
N LEU A 148 -8.07 4.36 -2.93
CA LEU A 148 -6.81 3.89 -2.36
C LEU A 148 -5.69 4.92 -2.55
N GLY A 149 -5.67 5.61 -3.69
CA GLY A 149 -4.78 6.74 -3.96
C GLY A 149 -4.92 7.85 -2.90
N ILE A 150 -6.16 8.20 -2.54
CA ILE A 150 -6.44 9.17 -1.46
C ILE A 150 -5.96 8.64 -0.10
N MET A 151 -6.20 7.36 0.19
CA MET A 151 -5.85 6.74 1.48
C MET A 151 -4.34 6.65 1.73
N ILE A 152 -3.51 6.56 0.69
CA ILE A 152 -2.05 6.51 0.85
C ILE A 152 -1.41 7.89 1.00
N LEU A 153 -2.11 8.98 0.65
CA LEU A 153 -1.56 10.35 0.74
C LEU A 153 -1.00 10.68 2.13
N PRO A 154 -1.73 10.45 3.24
CA PRO A 154 -1.20 10.78 4.56
C PRO A 154 0.08 10.03 4.91
N THR A 155 0.20 8.79 4.45
CA THR A 155 1.39 7.95 4.68
C THR A 155 2.60 8.51 3.94
N ILE A 156 2.41 8.86 2.64
CA ILE A 156 3.49 9.42 1.81
C ILE A 156 3.88 10.81 2.33
N ILE A 157 2.90 11.68 2.59
CA ILE A 157 3.15 13.04 3.09
C ILE A 157 3.83 13.00 4.45
N GLY A 158 3.29 12.18 5.37
CA GLY A 158 3.80 12.09 6.74
C GLY A 158 5.24 11.61 6.86
N ALA A 159 5.70 10.78 5.90
CA ALA A 159 7.08 10.30 5.87
C ALA A 159 8.00 11.14 4.97
N SER A 160 7.51 11.70 3.85
CA SER A 160 8.33 12.49 2.92
C SER A 160 8.60 13.91 3.42
N GLU A 161 7.59 14.59 3.96
CA GLU A 161 7.70 16.00 4.39
C GLU A 161 8.80 16.20 5.44
N PRO A 162 8.89 15.40 6.53
CA PRO A 162 9.97 15.55 7.49
C PRO A 162 11.36 15.30 6.87
N THR A 163 11.47 14.37 5.93
CA THR A 163 12.73 14.06 5.26
C THR A 163 13.20 15.22 4.39
N ILE A 164 12.28 15.89 3.68
CA ILE A 164 12.60 17.08 2.87
C ILE A 164 13.00 18.26 3.77
N ARG A 165 12.35 18.41 4.93
CA ARG A 165 12.73 19.43 5.94
C ARG A 165 14.08 19.17 6.55
N ALA A 166 14.47 17.91 6.74
CA ALA A 166 15.73 17.53 7.36
C ALA A 166 16.95 17.72 6.45
N VAL A 167 16.76 18.06 5.17
CA VAL A 167 17.88 18.43 4.29
C VAL A 167 18.56 19.68 4.82
N GLU A 168 19.89 19.59 4.97
CA GLU A 168 20.72 20.66 5.54
C GLU A 168 20.54 21.97 4.79
N GLN A 169 20.35 23.04 5.54
CA GLN A 169 20.04 24.38 5.00
C GLN A 169 21.19 24.92 4.10
N SER A 170 22.42 24.52 4.37
CA SER A 170 23.61 24.87 3.58
C SER A 170 23.50 24.47 2.12
N TYR A 171 22.86 23.35 1.80
CA TYR A 171 22.62 22.95 0.38
C TYR A 171 21.72 23.93 -0.35
N TYR A 172 20.64 24.33 0.32
CA TYR A 172 19.68 25.30 -0.25
C TYR A 172 20.34 26.69 -0.40
N GLU A 173 21.02 27.21 0.63
CA GLU A 173 21.68 28.50 0.62
C GLU A 173 22.82 28.56 -0.40
N GLY A 174 23.59 27.46 -0.52
CA GLY A 174 24.63 27.34 -1.54
C GLY A 174 24.10 27.46 -2.98
N ALA A 175 22.94 26.86 -3.25
CA ALA A 175 22.30 26.99 -4.56
C ALA A 175 21.82 28.43 -4.83
N LEU A 176 21.27 29.12 -3.83
CA LEU A 176 20.87 30.53 -3.94
C LEU A 176 22.09 31.44 -4.15
N ALA A 177 23.20 31.19 -3.46
CA ALA A 177 24.44 31.96 -3.60
C ALA A 177 25.02 31.86 -5.02
N LEU A 178 24.77 30.73 -5.73
CA LEU A 178 25.13 30.55 -7.14
C LEU A 178 24.10 31.17 -8.12
N GLY A 179 23.10 31.90 -7.62
CA GLY A 179 22.10 32.59 -8.43
C GLY A 179 20.90 31.73 -8.86
N ALA A 180 20.68 30.55 -8.26
CA ALA A 180 19.49 29.79 -8.54
C ALA A 180 18.25 30.43 -7.87
N THR A 181 17.09 30.31 -8.53
CA THR A 181 15.80 30.71 -7.90
C THR A 181 15.40 29.77 -6.79
N HIS A 182 14.44 30.16 -5.93
CA HIS A 182 13.90 29.32 -4.88
C HIS A 182 13.41 27.97 -5.42
N GLU A 183 12.58 27.98 -6.46
CA GLU A 183 12.00 26.79 -7.07
C GLU A 183 13.10 25.87 -7.62
N ARG A 184 14.07 26.45 -8.34
CA ARG A 184 15.20 25.68 -8.89
C ARG A 184 16.01 25.03 -7.78
N SER A 185 16.35 25.77 -6.73
CA SER A 185 17.09 25.25 -5.57
C SER A 185 16.34 24.09 -4.90
N VAL A 186 15.02 24.20 -4.73
CA VAL A 186 14.21 23.13 -4.13
C VAL A 186 14.20 21.89 -5.02
N PHE A 187 13.85 22.00 -6.31
CA PHE A 187 13.66 20.83 -7.16
C PHE A 187 14.97 20.19 -7.63
N THR A 188 16.06 20.96 -7.79
CA THR A 188 17.34 20.41 -8.29
C THR A 188 18.34 20.08 -7.21
N VAL A 189 18.18 20.57 -5.99
CA VAL A 189 19.12 20.33 -4.89
C VAL A 189 18.45 19.66 -3.70
N VAL A 190 17.41 20.28 -3.13
CA VAL A 190 16.79 19.79 -1.90
C VAL A 190 16.04 18.48 -2.11
N VAL A 191 15.19 18.38 -3.14
CA VAL A 191 14.41 17.16 -3.43
C VAL A 191 15.32 15.97 -3.78
N PRO A 192 16.35 16.10 -4.65
CA PRO A 192 17.30 15.04 -4.87
C PRO A 192 18.08 14.63 -3.61
N ALA A 193 18.47 15.57 -2.76
CA ALA A 193 19.12 15.25 -1.48
C ALA A 193 18.22 14.45 -0.53
N ALA A 194 16.88 14.67 -0.58
CA ALA A 194 15.88 13.93 0.19
C ALA A 194 15.42 12.63 -0.47
N ASN A 195 15.89 12.28 -1.67
CA ASN A 195 15.36 11.19 -2.51
C ASN A 195 15.26 9.85 -1.77
N SER A 196 16.28 9.48 -0.97
CA SER A 196 16.29 8.21 -0.23
C SER A 196 15.13 8.10 0.78
N GLY A 197 14.74 9.21 1.39
CA GLY A 197 13.61 9.27 2.32
C GLY A 197 12.26 9.36 1.61
N ILE A 198 12.18 10.08 0.50
CA ILE A 198 10.99 10.12 -0.35
C ILE A 198 10.70 8.73 -0.89
N LEU A 199 11.70 8.01 -1.40
CA LEU A 199 11.54 6.63 -1.84
C LEU A 199 11.08 5.71 -0.70
N ALA A 200 11.62 5.87 0.50
CA ALA A 200 11.16 5.09 1.67
C ALA A 200 9.67 5.37 1.99
N ALA A 201 9.23 6.62 1.90
CA ALA A 201 7.84 7.01 2.09
C ALA A 201 6.92 6.41 1.01
N VAL A 202 7.36 6.39 -0.25
CA VAL A 202 6.63 5.73 -1.34
C VAL A 202 6.51 4.23 -1.08
N ILE A 203 7.59 3.56 -0.66
CA ILE A 203 7.55 2.12 -0.30
C ILE A 203 6.54 1.84 0.81
N LEU A 204 6.48 2.69 1.84
CA LEU A 204 5.46 2.58 2.89
C LEU A 204 4.04 2.73 2.32
N GLY A 205 3.84 3.67 1.41
CA GLY A 205 2.57 3.85 0.68
C GLY A 205 2.19 2.63 -0.15
N VAL A 206 3.14 2.02 -0.87
CA VAL A 206 2.95 0.77 -1.63
C VAL A 206 2.54 -0.38 -0.72
N GLY A 207 3.25 -0.58 0.39
CA GLY A 207 2.93 -1.62 1.37
C GLY A 207 1.51 -1.46 1.92
N ARG A 208 1.10 -0.22 2.25
CA ARG A 208 -0.25 0.10 2.70
C ARG A 208 -1.30 -0.19 1.61
N ALA A 209 -1.04 0.21 0.37
CA ALA A 209 -1.94 -0.02 -0.75
C ALA A 209 -2.17 -1.51 -1.04
N LEU A 210 -1.12 -2.32 -1.02
CA LEU A 210 -1.20 -3.77 -1.25
C LEU A 210 -1.95 -4.51 -0.13
N GLY A 211 -1.80 -4.05 1.11
CA GLY A 211 -2.44 -4.65 2.28
C GLY A 211 -3.88 -4.19 2.50
N GLU A 212 -4.34 -3.13 1.81
CA GLU A 212 -5.68 -2.60 2.05
C GLU A 212 -6.76 -3.59 1.58
N THR A 213 -7.68 -3.89 2.48
CA THR A 213 -8.71 -4.91 2.24
C THR A 213 -10.12 -4.33 2.36
N MET A 214 -10.42 -3.71 3.50
CA MET A 214 -11.80 -3.34 3.85
C MET A 214 -12.35 -2.25 2.95
N ALA A 215 -11.59 -1.18 2.70
CA ALA A 215 -12.01 -0.12 1.80
C ALA A 215 -12.12 -0.61 0.35
N VAL A 216 -11.13 -1.38 -0.11
CA VAL A 216 -11.13 -1.93 -1.48
C VAL A 216 -12.31 -2.87 -1.69
N MET A 217 -12.61 -3.76 -0.73
CA MET A 217 -13.72 -4.72 -0.82
C MET A 217 -15.07 -4.04 -1.07
N MET A 218 -15.28 -2.83 -0.54
CA MET A 218 -16.54 -2.11 -0.72
C MET A 218 -16.74 -1.51 -2.11
N VAL A 219 -15.65 -1.19 -2.83
CA VAL A 219 -15.71 -0.40 -4.06
C VAL A 219 -15.17 -1.09 -5.30
N VAL A 220 -14.47 -2.23 -5.16
CA VAL A 220 -13.77 -2.90 -6.27
C VAL A 220 -14.67 -3.84 -7.10
N GLY A 221 -15.88 -4.17 -6.61
CA GLY A 221 -16.87 -5.01 -7.29
C GLY A 221 -16.67 -6.52 -7.11
N ASN A 222 -15.56 -6.97 -6.50
CA ASN A 222 -15.28 -8.34 -6.04
C ASN A 222 -15.50 -9.49 -7.05
N GLN A 223 -15.30 -9.24 -8.33
CA GLN A 223 -15.51 -10.23 -9.38
C GLN A 223 -14.23 -11.04 -9.63
N PRO A 224 -14.26 -12.40 -9.46
CA PRO A 224 -13.08 -13.25 -9.65
C PRO A 224 -12.85 -13.57 -11.13
N ARG A 225 -12.61 -12.54 -11.94
CA ARG A 225 -12.36 -12.64 -13.39
C ARG A 225 -11.25 -11.69 -13.82
N VAL A 226 -10.61 -12.02 -14.94
CA VAL A 226 -9.65 -11.12 -15.58
C VAL A 226 -10.40 -9.92 -16.15
N PRO A 227 -10.05 -8.69 -15.80
CA PRO A 227 -10.72 -7.49 -16.31
C PRO A 227 -10.24 -7.16 -17.73
N ASN A 228 -11.16 -6.70 -18.56
CA ASN A 228 -10.86 -6.17 -19.90
C ASN A 228 -10.83 -4.62 -19.93
N SER A 229 -11.22 -3.97 -18.82
CA SER A 229 -11.29 -2.51 -18.69
C SER A 229 -11.10 -2.10 -17.24
N ILE A 230 -10.53 -0.91 -17.03
CA ILE A 230 -10.42 -0.28 -15.71
C ILE A 230 -11.78 0.09 -15.07
N LEU A 231 -12.85 0.11 -15.87
CA LEU A 231 -14.22 0.36 -15.42
C LEU A 231 -14.95 -0.92 -14.97
N GLN A 232 -14.30 -2.06 -15.04
CA GLN A 232 -14.83 -3.33 -14.54
C GLN A 232 -14.41 -3.62 -13.13
N GLY A 233 -15.28 -4.37 -12.41
CA GLY A 233 -14.96 -4.89 -11.10
C GLY A 233 -13.98 -6.06 -11.17
N VAL A 234 -13.10 -6.13 -10.19
CA VAL A 234 -12.15 -7.23 -9.98
C VAL A 234 -12.19 -7.70 -8.54
N ARG A 235 -11.46 -8.76 -8.25
CA ARG A 235 -11.18 -9.21 -6.88
C ARG A 235 -9.68 -9.14 -6.66
N THR A 236 -9.23 -8.60 -5.50
CA THR A 236 -7.81 -8.61 -5.11
C THR A 236 -7.49 -9.86 -4.28
N LEU A 237 -6.20 -10.15 -4.08
CA LEU A 237 -5.76 -11.27 -3.22
C LEU A 237 -6.28 -11.12 -1.78
N THR A 238 -6.20 -9.90 -1.23
CA THR A 238 -6.68 -9.59 0.12
C THR A 238 -8.19 -9.74 0.25
N THR A 239 -8.96 -9.20 -0.70
CA THR A 239 -10.43 -9.30 -0.67
C THR A 239 -10.90 -10.75 -0.87
N ASN A 240 -10.18 -11.56 -1.67
CA ASN A 240 -10.51 -12.98 -1.84
C ASN A 240 -10.41 -13.74 -0.52
N ILE A 241 -9.35 -13.53 0.25
CA ILE A 241 -9.14 -14.16 1.55
C ILE A 241 -10.26 -13.76 2.52
N VAL A 242 -10.48 -12.46 2.70
CA VAL A 242 -11.41 -11.96 3.73
C VAL A 242 -12.86 -12.31 3.42
N MET A 243 -13.27 -12.26 2.16
CA MET A 243 -14.64 -12.58 1.76
C MET A 243 -15.03 -14.04 1.99
N GLU A 244 -14.09 -14.96 1.81
CA GLU A 244 -14.40 -16.38 1.79
C GLU A 244 -13.90 -17.15 3.02
N MET A 245 -12.95 -16.61 3.78
CA MET A 245 -12.35 -17.29 4.95
C MET A 245 -13.36 -17.66 6.02
N GLY A 246 -14.43 -16.87 6.19
CA GLY A 246 -15.42 -17.08 7.24
C GLY A 246 -16.29 -18.34 7.06
N TYR A 247 -16.40 -18.86 5.83
CA TYR A 247 -17.21 -20.04 5.51
C TYR A 247 -16.45 -21.15 4.79
N ALA A 248 -15.17 -20.90 4.48
CA ALA A 248 -14.33 -21.88 3.81
C ALA A 248 -13.98 -23.08 4.71
N THR A 249 -14.10 -24.27 4.16
CA THR A 249 -13.72 -25.54 4.81
C THR A 249 -12.68 -26.27 3.98
N ASP A 250 -12.00 -27.22 4.57
CA ASP A 250 -11.08 -28.17 3.94
C ASP A 250 -10.13 -27.53 2.91
N LEU A 251 -10.04 -28.07 1.71
CA LEU A 251 -9.17 -27.58 0.64
C LEU A 251 -9.43 -26.13 0.25
N HIS A 252 -10.68 -25.64 0.36
CA HIS A 252 -11.01 -24.24 0.11
C HIS A 252 -10.31 -23.30 1.10
N ARG A 253 -10.34 -23.64 2.40
CA ARG A 253 -9.65 -22.88 3.44
C ARG A 253 -8.13 -22.94 3.27
N GLU A 254 -7.60 -24.12 2.95
CA GLU A 254 -6.18 -24.31 2.65
C GLU A 254 -5.75 -23.45 1.44
N ALA A 255 -6.58 -23.34 0.37
CA ALA A 255 -6.33 -22.54 -0.80
C ALA A 255 -6.34 -21.01 -0.50
N LEU A 256 -7.19 -20.55 0.43
CA LEU A 256 -7.16 -19.16 0.89
C LEU A 256 -5.89 -18.87 1.70
N ILE A 257 -5.41 -19.79 2.53
CA ILE A 257 -4.12 -19.65 3.22
C ILE A 257 -2.99 -19.63 2.19
N ALA A 258 -3.04 -20.49 1.17
CA ALA A 258 -2.09 -20.47 0.04
C ALA A 258 -2.11 -19.13 -0.72
N THR A 259 -3.28 -18.49 -0.89
CA THR A 259 -3.39 -17.14 -1.44
C THR A 259 -2.65 -16.13 -0.56
N GLY A 260 -2.67 -16.30 0.76
CA GLY A 260 -1.89 -15.51 1.72
C GLY A 260 -0.37 -15.68 1.52
N VAL A 261 0.12 -16.90 1.22
CA VAL A 261 1.53 -17.14 0.89
C VAL A 261 1.94 -16.36 -0.37
N VAL A 262 1.08 -16.38 -1.41
CA VAL A 262 1.34 -15.64 -2.65
C VAL A 262 1.34 -14.14 -2.40
N LEU A 263 0.41 -13.62 -1.60
CA LEU A 263 0.37 -12.20 -1.20
C LEU A 263 1.65 -11.80 -0.44
N PHE A 264 2.09 -12.63 0.51
CA PHE A 264 3.32 -12.39 1.25
C PHE A 264 4.55 -12.34 0.33
N ALA A 265 4.68 -13.33 -0.57
CA ALA A 265 5.76 -13.37 -1.56
C ALA A 265 5.71 -12.14 -2.49
N PHE A 266 4.52 -11.73 -2.91
CA PHE A 266 4.32 -10.56 -3.78
C PHE A 266 4.78 -9.26 -3.09
N ILE A 267 4.38 -9.05 -1.84
CA ILE A 267 4.81 -7.89 -1.03
C ILE A 267 6.34 -7.92 -0.83
N LEU A 268 6.91 -9.09 -0.54
CA LEU A 268 8.35 -9.25 -0.35
C LEU A 268 9.14 -8.91 -1.63
N ILE A 269 8.70 -9.41 -2.78
CA ILE A 269 9.33 -9.11 -4.08
C ILE A 269 9.30 -7.60 -4.36
N ILE A 270 8.15 -6.95 -4.17
CA ILE A 270 8.02 -5.51 -4.38
C ILE A 270 8.96 -4.74 -3.45
N ASN A 271 9.00 -5.07 -2.17
CA ASN A 271 9.90 -4.42 -1.22
C ASN A 271 11.38 -4.62 -1.56
N LEU A 272 11.76 -5.81 -2.04
CA LEU A 272 13.12 -6.09 -2.50
C LEU A 272 13.47 -5.28 -3.77
N CYS A 273 12.55 -5.19 -4.74
CA CYS A 273 12.75 -4.38 -5.95
C CYS A 273 12.98 -2.90 -5.60
N PHE A 274 12.13 -2.33 -4.74
CA PHE A 274 12.32 -0.94 -4.29
C PHE A 274 13.61 -0.75 -3.48
N SER A 275 13.98 -1.71 -2.63
CA SER A 275 15.22 -1.66 -1.88
C SER A 275 16.46 -1.70 -2.78
N ALA A 276 16.41 -2.47 -3.88
CA ALA A 276 17.46 -2.50 -4.89
C ALA A 276 17.60 -1.15 -5.62
N ILE A 277 16.49 -0.53 -6.02
CA ILE A 277 16.46 0.82 -6.64
C ILE A 277 17.08 1.86 -5.69
N LYS A 278 16.73 1.81 -4.40
CA LYS A 278 17.29 2.71 -3.38
C LYS A 278 18.81 2.57 -3.26
N ARG A 279 19.35 1.38 -3.46
CA ARG A 279 20.79 1.09 -3.36
C ARG A 279 21.55 1.58 -4.57
N SER A 280 20.98 1.42 -5.77
CA SER A 280 21.57 1.90 -7.03
C SER A 280 21.61 3.43 -7.15
N GLY A 281 20.75 4.17 -6.49
CA GLY A 281 20.74 5.65 -6.49
C GLY A 281 21.70 6.30 -5.47
N LYS A 282 22.56 5.50 -4.81
CA LYS A 282 23.61 5.98 -3.90
C LYS A 282 25.02 5.95 -4.49
N GLU A 283 25.19 5.37 -5.67
CA GLU A 283 26.39 5.46 -6.51
C GLU A 283 26.25 6.63 -7.51
#